data_7043aced18ad213720d2a17d1a44dac6
#
_entry.id   7043aced18ad213720d2a17d1a44dac6
#
_cell.length_a   1.000
_cell.length_b   1.000
_cell.length_c   1.000
_cell.angle_alpha   90.00
_cell.angle_beta   90.00
_cell.angle_gamma   90.00
#
_symmetry.space_group_name_H-M   'P 1'
#
loop_
_entity.id
_entity.type
_entity.pdbx_description
1 polymer ?
#
loop_
_entity_poly.entity_id
_entity_poly.type
_entity_poly.pdbx_seq_one_letter_code
_entity_poly.pdbx_strand_id
1 'polypeptide(L)'
;MKNRFVLPALTATAVVGNLIVVPAANAAEVGAEGASPSAGSRFSIGVLPDTQFYSRYSTPETGNLAQARYGSEPYLAQTQWLVEHQDELNMNFVTHLGDVVDQWNVEGEWQVADKAVQILDDSDLNYSILPGNHDMDVEGASAHPYDKWFSADRAKAANPETFQERYTAVNNDSEAHIFEAEGQKYLNLALGWRADEKAIEWAQSIIDQHPDLPVIVTTHEALNIDGEGSVFYSDDYGKDLWDTFIKRNDQIFLVMGG
;
A
#
# COMPACT_ATOMS: atom_id res chain seq x y z
N MET A 1 -31.74 5.32 -44.19
CA MET A 1 -30.28 5.43 -44.05
C MET A 1 -29.93 5.15 -42.57
N LYS A 2 -29.35 4.00 -42.30
CA LYS A 2 -28.99 3.58 -40.92
C LYS A 2 -27.50 3.86 -40.75
N ASN A 3 -27.17 4.89 -39.97
CA ASN A 3 -25.77 5.15 -39.55
C ASN A 3 -25.37 4.14 -38.50
N ARG A 4 -24.48 3.24 -38.83
CA ARG A 4 -23.75 2.39 -37.88
C ARG A 4 -22.56 3.19 -37.37
N PHE A 5 -22.57 3.56 -36.08
CA PHE A 5 -21.38 4.01 -35.39
C PHE A 5 -20.55 2.77 -35.05
N VAL A 6 -19.36 2.70 -35.60
CA VAL A 6 -18.32 1.74 -35.27
C VAL A 6 -17.53 2.38 -34.13
N LEU A 7 -17.60 1.84 -32.92
CA LEU A 7 -16.73 2.19 -31.81
C LEU A 7 -15.37 1.50 -32.01
N PRO A 8 -14.26 2.23 -31.86
CA PRO A 8 -12.94 1.60 -31.87
C PRO A 8 -12.76 0.76 -30.60
N ALA A 9 -12.23 -0.44 -30.75
CA ALA A 9 -11.84 -1.31 -29.66
C ALA A 9 -10.71 -0.63 -28.86
N LEU A 10 -10.97 -0.34 -27.58
CA LEU A 10 -9.93 0.01 -26.64
C LEU A 10 -9.13 -1.26 -26.31
N THR A 11 -7.93 -1.34 -26.82
CA THR A 11 -6.93 -2.29 -26.35
C THR A 11 -6.47 -1.84 -24.97
N ALA A 12 -6.80 -2.60 -23.94
CA ALA A 12 -6.22 -2.41 -22.61
C ALA A 12 -4.74 -2.77 -22.69
N THR A 13 -3.88 -1.77 -22.62
CA THR A 13 -2.44 -1.97 -22.46
C THR A 13 -2.19 -2.14 -20.98
N ALA A 14 -1.83 -3.34 -20.57
CA ALA A 14 -1.33 -3.58 -19.22
C ALA A 14 -0.01 -2.81 -19.08
N VAL A 15 0.01 -1.80 -18.21
CA VAL A 15 1.25 -1.12 -17.81
C VAL A 15 1.96 -2.06 -16.86
N VAL A 16 2.93 -2.80 -17.38
CA VAL A 16 3.90 -3.54 -16.57
C VAL A 16 4.88 -2.50 -16.06
N GLY A 17 4.79 -2.16 -14.78
CA GLY A 17 5.75 -1.29 -14.13
C GLY A 17 7.16 -1.86 -14.28
N ASN A 18 8.07 -1.07 -14.82
CA ASN A 18 9.48 -1.44 -14.91
C ASN A 18 10.09 -1.47 -13.50
N LEU A 19 10.34 -2.67 -13.00
CA LEU A 19 11.11 -2.89 -11.79
C LEU A 19 12.57 -2.47 -12.09
N ILE A 20 13.00 -1.35 -11.52
CA ILE A 20 14.42 -0.95 -11.56
C ILE A 20 15.14 -1.75 -10.46
N VAL A 21 15.81 -2.82 -10.84
CA VAL A 21 16.72 -3.56 -9.96
C VAL A 21 18.04 -2.80 -9.93
N VAL A 22 18.34 -2.14 -8.80
CA VAL A 22 19.66 -1.59 -8.53
C VAL A 22 20.56 -2.75 -8.10
N PRO A 23 21.73 -2.98 -8.75
CA PRO A 23 22.61 -4.06 -8.34
C PRO A 23 23.20 -3.74 -6.95
N ALA A 24 23.01 -4.66 -6.00
CA ALA A 24 23.61 -4.58 -4.68
C ALA A 24 25.14 -4.53 -4.79
N ALA A 25 25.75 -3.47 -4.24
CA ALA A 25 27.17 -3.41 -4.03
C ALA A 25 27.55 -4.42 -2.93
N ASN A 26 28.68 -5.12 -3.16
CA ASN A 26 29.23 -6.16 -2.32
C ASN A 26 29.14 -5.87 -0.81
N ALA A 27 28.28 -6.59 -0.10
CA ALA A 27 28.38 -6.69 1.35
C ALA A 27 29.50 -7.69 1.70
N ALA A 28 30.40 -7.26 2.56
CA ALA A 28 31.47 -8.08 3.10
C ALA A 28 30.86 -9.26 3.88
N GLU A 29 31.44 -10.44 3.70
CA GLU A 29 31.11 -11.65 4.44
C GLU A 29 31.29 -11.43 5.94
N VAL A 30 30.17 -11.34 6.66
CA VAL A 30 30.11 -11.55 8.11
C VAL A 30 29.46 -12.91 8.31
N GLY A 31 30.26 -13.87 8.79
CA GLY A 31 29.83 -15.23 9.02
C GLY A 31 28.72 -15.31 10.07
N ALA A 32 27.54 -15.62 9.62
CA ALA A 32 26.49 -16.25 10.40
C ALA A 32 26.09 -17.51 9.62
N GLU A 33 26.21 -18.67 10.24
CA GLU A 33 25.63 -19.91 9.72
C GLU A 33 24.09 -19.84 9.81
N GLY A 34 23.50 -19.04 8.93
CA GLY A 34 22.10 -19.10 8.56
C GLY A 34 22.02 -19.75 7.19
N ALA A 35 21.20 -20.76 7.04
CA ALA A 35 20.98 -21.43 5.75
C ALA A 35 20.69 -20.37 4.68
N SER A 36 21.58 -20.24 3.67
CA SER A 36 21.31 -19.40 2.51
C SER A 36 19.98 -19.84 1.88
N PRO A 37 19.10 -18.91 1.51
CA PRO A 37 17.86 -19.26 0.79
C PRO A 37 18.22 -20.14 -0.41
N SER A 38 17.50 -21.25 -0.59
CA SER A 38 17.73 -22.11 -1.74
C SER A 38 17.52 -21.30 -3.01
N ALA A 39 18.46 -21.40 -3.97
CA ALA A 39 18.34 -20.72 -5.25
C ALA A 39 17.05 -21.20 -5.95
N GLY A 40 15.96 -20.42 -5.84
CA GLY A 40 14.67 -20.75 -6.41
C GLY A 40 13.45 -20.44 -5.54
N SER A 41 13.63 -20.10 -4.25
CA SER A 41 12.50 -19.66 -3.42
C SER A 41 12.03 -18.26 -3.85
N ARG A 42 10.74 -18.12 -4.03
CA ARG A 42 10.09 -16.88 -4.44
C ARG A 42 8.87 -16.65 -3.58
N PHE A 43 8.66 -15.41 -3.19
CA PHE A 43 7.42 -15.00 -2.54
C PHE A 43 6.83 -13.80 -3.28
N SER A 44 5.59 -13.49 -2.99
CA SER A 44 4.88 -12.35 -3.55
C SER A 44 4.40 -11.43 -2.45
N ILE A 45 4.32 -10.15 -2.77
CA ILE A 45 3.62 -9.14 -1.99
C ILE A 45 2.46 -8.64 -2.84
N GLY A 46 1.25 -8.71 -2.30
CA GLY A 46 0.08 -8.11 -2.92
C GLY A 46 0.14 -6.59 -2.77
N VAL A 47 -0.19 -5.85 -3.82
CA VAL A 47 -0.25 -4.39 -3.79
C VAL A 47 -1.63 -3.94 -4.23
N LEU A 48 -2.32 -3.22 -3.37
CA LEU A 48 -3.57 -2.53 -3.67
C LEU A 48 -3.23 -1.03 -3.82
N PRO A 49 -3.17 -0.53 -5.05
CA PRO A 49 -3.03 0.92 -5.28
C PRO A 49 -4.37 1.61 -5.01
N ASP A 50 -4.50 2.87 -5.39
CA ASP A 50 -5.70 3.69 -5.21
C ASP A 50 -7.00 2.94 -5.52
N THR A 51 -7.81 2.68 -4.50
CA THR A 51 -9.12 2.02 -4.63
C THR A 51 -10.28 2.99 -4.58
N GLN A 52 -10.01 4.28 -4.48
CA GLN A 52 -10.94 5.37 -4.29
C GLN A 52 -12.15 5.33 -5.24
N PHE A 53 -11.91 5.11 -6.52
CA PHE A 53 -12.99 5.04 -7.49
C PHE A 53 -13.77 3.72 -7.44
N TYR A 54 -13.16 2.65 -6.96
CA TYR A 54 -13.88 1.40 -6.70
C TYR A 54 -14.82 1.57 -5.52
N SER A 55 -14.38 2.25 -4.45
CA SER A 55 -15.22 2.60 -3.30
C SER A 55 -16.38 3.49 -3.74
N ARG A 56 -16.10 4.61 -4.42
CA ARG A 56 -17.10 5.57 -4.87
C ARG A 56 -18.16 4.97 -5.80
N TYR A 57 -17.74 4.26 -6.84
CA TYR A 57 -18.67 3.77 -7.86
C TYR A 57 -19.37 2.45 -7.49
N SER A 58 -19.09 1.90 -6.33
CA SER A 58 -19.81 0.76 -5.76
C SER A 58 -20.84 1.18 -4.70
N THR A 59 -21.06 2.48 -4.51
CA THR A 59 -22.07 3.00 -3.56
C THR A 59 -23.47 3.02 -4.17
N PRO A 60 -24.53 2.89 -3.34
CA PRO A 60 -25.90 3.09 -3.78
C PRO A 60 -26.16 4.48 -4.36
N GLU A 61 -25.51 5.52 -3.83
CA GLU A 61 -25.65 6.92 -4.25
C GLU A 61 -25.24 7.13 -5.71
N THR A 62 -24.26 6.37 -6.17
CA THR A 62 -23.82 6.37 -7.58
C THR A 62 -24.61 5.38 -8.44
N GLY A 63 -25.61 4.68 -7.86
CA GLY A 63 -26.37 3.65 -8.54
C GLY A 63 -25.58 2.36 -8.77
N ASN A 64 -24.54 2.14 -7.96
CA ASN A 64 -23.64 1.00 -8.06
C ASN A 64 -23.09 0.81 -9.49
N LEU A 65 -22.49 1.87 -10.03
CA LEU A 65 -22.01 1.91 -11.41
C LEU A 65 -20.95 0.83 -11.70
N ALA A 66 -20.15 0.45 -10.70
CA ALA A 66 -19.18 -0.62 -10.84
C ALA A 66 -19.86 -1.95 -11.18
N GLN A 67 -20.88 -2.34 -10.40
CA GLN A 67 -21.65 -3.54 -10.66
C GLN A 67 -22.38 -3.47 -12.01
N ALA A 68 -22.97 -2.32 -12.35
CA ALA A 68 -23.69 -2.14 -13.61
C ALA A 68 -22.79 -2.24 -14.84
N ARG A 69 -21.53 -1.77 -14.72
CA ARG A 69 -20.57 -1.70 -15.83
C ARG A 69 -19.73 -2.97 -15.97
N TYR A 70 -19.30 -3.54 -14.84
CA TYR A 70 -18.32 -4.63 -14.81
C TYR A 70 -18.90 -5.96 -14.36
N GLY A 71 -20.14 -5.98 -13.83
CA GLY A 71 -20.75 -7.17 -13.24
C GLY A 71 -20.16 -7.58 -11.90
N SER A 72 -19.37 -6.71 -11.28
CA SER A 72 -18.69 -6.96 -10.00
C SER A 72 -18.44 -5.65 -9.26
N GLU A 73 -18.13 -5.77 -7.97
CA GLU A 73 -17.56 -4.71 -7.15
C GLU A 73 -16.02 -4.88 -7.17
N PRO A 74 -15.27 -4.03 -7.88
CA PRO A 74 -13.84 -4.29 -8.15
C PRO A 74 -12.98 -4.42 -6.90
N TYR A 75 -13.21 -3.57 -5.88
CA TYR A 75 -12.43 -3.63 -4.64
C TYR A 75 -12.63 -4.97 -3.93
N LEU A 76 -13.89 -5.37 -3.77
CA LEU A 76 -14.25 -6.67 -3.18
C LEU A 76 -13.63 -7.83 -3.97
N ALA A 77 -13.69 -7.77 -5.31
CA ALA A 77 -13.12 -8.80 -6.17
C ALA A 77 -11.59 -8.90 -6.04
N GLN A 78 -10.90 -7.77 -5.87
CA GLN A 78 -9.45 -7.75 -5.68
C GLN A 78 -9.04 -8.39 -4.36
N THR A 79 -9.68 -8.02 -3.25
CA THR A 79 -9.35 -8.60 -1.93
C THR A 79 -9.69 -10.09 -1.87
N GLN A 80 -10.81 -10.51 -2.44
CA GLN A 80 -11.14 -11.93 -2.58
C GLN A 80 -10.08 -12.69 -3.39
N TRP A 81 -9.68 -12.14 -4.53
CA TRP A 81 -8.67 -12.76 -5.39
C TRP A 81 -7.33 -12.92 -4.67
N LEU A 82 -6.89 -11.91 -3.91
CA LEU A 82 -5.64 -11.97 -3.14
C LEU A 82 -5.67 -13.14 -2.14
N VAL A 83 -6.77 -13.27 -1.38
CA VAL A 83 -6.93 -14.35 -0.39
C VAL A 83 -7.03 -15.72 -1.08
N GLU A 84 -7.80 -15.83 -2.16
CA GLU A 84 -7.97 -17.09 -2.90
C GLU A 84 -6.69 -17.61 -3.55
N HIS A 85 -5.74 -16.71 -3.89
CA HIS A 85 -4.50 -17.07 -4.58
C HIS A 85 -3.25 -16.94 -3.71
N GLN A 86 -3.39 -16.69 -2.40
CA GLN A 86 -2.25 -16.50 -1.51
C GLN A 86 -1.26 -17.68 -1.53
N ASP A 87 -1.78 -18.90 -1.49
CA ASP A 87 -0.95 -20.11 -1.48
C ASP A 87 -0.28 -20.35 -2.85
N GLU A 88 -1.05 -20.19 -3.95
CA GLU A 88 -0.53 -20.38 -5.31
C GLU A 88 0.61 -19.42 -5.62
N LEU A 89 0.50 -18.17 -5.14
CA LEU A 89 1.48 -17.12 -5.39
C LEU A 89 2.54 -17.01 -4.30
N ASN A 90 2.48 -17.87 -3.27
CA ASN A 90 3.30 -17.73 -2.07
C ASN A 90 3.29 -16.29 -1.56
N MET A 91 2.08 -15.74 -1.37
CA MET A 91 1.89 -14.35 -0.96
C MET A 91 1.93 -14.25 0.56
N ASN A 92 2.92 -13.53 1.08
CA ASN A 92 3.18 -13.45 2.51
C ASN A 92 2.69 -12.15 3.14
N PHE A 93 2.39 -11.14 2.33
CA PHE A 93 1.94 -9.83 2.80
C PHE A 93 1.19 -9.08 1.72
N VAL A 94 0.28 -8.19 2.13
CA VAL A 94 -0.40 -7.23 1.25
C VAL A 94 -0.15 -5.83 1.75
N THR A 95 0.03 -4.86 0.86
CA THR A 95 0.08 -3.45 1.22
C THR A 95 -0.91 -2.64 0.39
N HIS A 96 -1.66 -1.76 1.04
CA HIS A 96 -2.52 -0.78 0.41
C HIS A 96 -1.84 0.59 0.44
N LEU A 97 -1.80 1.26 -0.71
CA LEU A 97 -0.97 2.45 -0.89
C LEU A 97 -1.73 3.78 -0.68
N GLY A 98 -2.91 3.73 -0.06
CA GLY A 98 -3.71 4.92 0.22
C GLY A 98 -4.80 5.18 -0.82
N ASP A 99 -5.49 6.30 -0.67
CA ASP A 99 -6.68 6.65 -1.45
C ASP A 99 -7.71 5.51 -1.45
N VAL A 100 -8.07 5.12 -0.24
CA VAL A 100 -9.03 4.04 0.06
C VAL A 100 -10.43 4.45 -0.41
N VAL A 101 -10.77 5.73 -0.22
CA VAL A 101 -12.02 6.36 -0.66
C VAL A 101 -11.72 7.59 -1.52
N ASP A 102 -12.68 8.02 -2.34
CA ASP A 102 -12.55 9.23 -3.17
C ASP A 102 -12.96 10.49 -2.39
N GLN A 103 -13.89 10.34 -1.47
CA GLN A 103 -14.45 11.45 -0.70
C GLN A 103 -14.52 11.07 0.78
N TRP A 104 -13.54 11.55 1.57
CA TRP A 104 -13.42 11.25 2.99
C TRP A 104 -14.70 11.48 3.82
N ASN A 105 -15.57 12.41 3.41
CA ASN A 105 -16.81 12.76 4.08
C ASN A 105 -18.04 11.98 3.61
N VAL A 106 -17.88 10.99 2.71
CA VAL A 106 -18.96 10.14 2.20
C VAL A 106 -18.91 8.77 2.86
N GLU A 107 -19.77 8.55 3.85
CA GLU A 107 -19.79 7.30 4.64
C GLU A 107 -20.02 6.05 3.79
N GLY A 108 -20.80 6.15 2.72
CA GLY A 108 -21.05 5.01 1.81
C GLY A 108 -19.79 4.47 1.15
N GLU A 109 -18.82 5.32 0.85
CA GLU A 109 -17.54 4.89 0.27
C GLU A 109 -16.71 4.11 1.29
N TRP A 110 -16.68 4.57 2.55
CA TRP A 110 -16.03 3.86 3.64
C TRP A 110 -16.66 2.48 3.91
N GLN A 111 -17.99 2.37 3.81
CA GLN A 111 -18.67 1.08 3.97
C GLN A 111 -18.31 0.09 2.85
N VAL A 112 -18.08 0.56 1.64
CA VAL A 112 -17.59 -0.28 0.54
C VAL A 112 -16.16 -0.74 0.82
N ALA A 113 -15.28 0.18 1.22
CA ALA A 113 -13.89 -0.12 1.56
C ALA A 113 -13.80 -1.09 2.76
N ASP A 114 -14.55 -0.82 3.82
CA ASP A 114 -14.63 -1.68 5.01
C ASP A 114 -15.00 -3.12 4.65
N LYS A 115 -16.06 -3.29 3.86
CA LYS A 115 -16.51 -4.61 3.39
C LYS A 115 -15.44 -5.34 2.56
N ALA A 116 -14.67 -4.61 1.75
CA ALA A 116 -13.60 -5.20 0.95
C ALA A 116 -12.40 -5.60 1.82
N VAL A 117 -11.99 -4.74 2.76
CA VAL A 117 -10.86 -5.02 3.67
C VAL A 117 -11.22 -6.08 4.71
N GLN A 118 -12.49 -6.19 5.11
CA GLN A 118 -12.96 -7.27 6.01
C GLN A 118 -12.59 -8.67 5.51
N ILE A 119 -12.45 -8.86 4.19
CA ILE A 119 -12.01 -10.14 3.62
C ILE A 119 -10.56 -10.45 4.00
N LEU A 120 -9.70 -9.42 4.05
CA LEU A 120 -8.34 -9.56 4.54
C LEU A 120 -8.33 -9.79 6.06
N ASP A 121 -9.15 -9.04 6.83
CA ASP A 121 -9.28 -9.22 8.28
C ASP A 121 -9.68 -10.66 8.67
N ASP A 122 -10.55 -11.27 7.87
CA ASP A 122 -11.09 -12.63 8.11
C ASP A 122 -10.17 -13.74 7.56
N SER A 123 -9.02 -13.39 6.99
CA SER A 123 -8.04 -14.31 6.40
C SER A 123 -6.74 -14.41 7.22
N ASP A 124 -5.88 -15.35 6.84
CA ASP A 124 -4.52 -15.45 7.39
C ASP A 124 -3.50 -14.58 6.62
N LEU A 125 -3.95 -13.83 5.61
CA LEU A 125 -3.11 -12.98 4.78
C LEU A 125 -2.91 -11.61 5.44
N ASN A 126 -1.77 -11.42 6.09
CA ASN A 126 -1.45 -10.18 6.78
C ASN A 126 -1.29 -9.00 5.79
N TYR A 127 -1.66 -7.81 6.26
CA TYR A 127 -1.63 -6.62 5.42
C TYR A 127 -1.30 -5.34 6.20
N SER A 128 -0.86 -4.32 5.48
CA SER A 128 -0.80 -2.93 5.95
C SER A 128 -1.71 -2.05 5.09
N ILE A 129 -2.24 -1.00 5.69
CA ILE A 129 -3.03 0.01 5.01
C ILE A 129 -2.62 1.39 5.52
N LEU A 130 -2.52 2.36 4.61
CA LEU A 130 -2.18 3.73 4.94
C LEU A 130 -3.17 4.70 4.28
N PRO A 131 -3.38 5.90 4.82
CA PRO A 131 -4.23 6.89 4.18
C PRO A 131 -3.52 7.62 3.04
N GLY A 132 -4.29 7.93 1.98
CA GLY A 132 -3.93 8.88 0.94
C GLY A 132 -4.56 10.26 1.16
N ASN A 133 -4.41 11.16 0.19
CA ASN A 133 -4.95 12.52 0.31
C ASN A 133 -6.49 12.59 0.22
N HIS A 134 -7.12 11.65 -0.48
CA HIS A 134 -8.58 11.56 -0.56
C HIS A 134 -9.24 11.01 0.71
N ASP A 135 -8.47 10.32 1.53
CA ASP A 135 -8.94 9.77 2.81
C ASP A 135 -9.01 10.80 3.93
N MET A 136 -8.50 12.02 3.69
CA MET A 136 -8.29 13.05 4.70
C MET A 136 -8.97 14.37 4.36
N ASP A 137 -9.30 15.14 5.40
CA ASP A 137 -9.64 16.56 5.27
C ASP A 137 -8.35 17.39 5.15
N VAL A 138 -7.85 17.53 3.93
CA VAL A 138 -6.58 18.24 3.65
C VAL A 138 -6.69 19.76 3.89
N GLU A 139 -7.91 20.33 3.95
CA GLU A 139 -8.16 21.75 4.17
C GLU A 139 -8.47 22.07 5.64
N GLY A 140 -8.89 21.07 6.41
CA GLY A 140 -9.31 21.20 7.79
C GLY A 140 -8.40 20.48 8.77
N ALA A 141 -8.23 21.04 9.96
CA ALA A 141 -7.54 20.38 11.07
C ALA A 141 -8.46 19.37 11.81
N SER A 142 -9.52 18.90 11.16
CA SER A 142 -10.49 18.01 11.77
C SER A 142 -9.99 16.58 11.77
N ALA A 143 -10.34 15.83 12.81
CA ALA A 143 -10.14 14.39 12.80
C ALA A 143 -10.86 13.79 11.59
N HIS A 144 -10.10 13.20 10.67
CA HIS A 144 -10.63 12.50 9.50
C HIS A 144 -11.21 11.14 9.93
N PRO A 145 -12.16 10.59 9.18
CA PRO A 145 -12.83 9.34 9.55
C PRO A 145 -11.97 8.09 9.33
N TYR A 146 -10.77 8.20 8.76
CA TYR A 146 -9.89 7.07 8.49
C TYR A 146 -9.73 6.17 9.72
N ASP A 147 -9.39 6.77 10.87
CA ASP A 147 -9.17 6.05 12.14
C ASP A 147 -10.45 5.40 12.69
N LYS A 148 -11.64 5.89 12.30
CA LYS A 148 -12.91 5.24 12.62
C LYS A 148 -13.06 3.88 11.91
N TRP A 149 -12.55 3.77 10.68
CA TRP A 149 -12.69 2.61 9.82
C TRP A 149 -11.48 1.68 9.87
N PHE A 150 -10.30 2.25 9.93
CA PHE A 150 -9.01 1.54 9.90
C PHE A 150 -8.16 1.95 11.12
N SER A 151 -8.67 1.65 12.33
CA SER A 151 -8.00 1.99 13.57
C SER A 151 -6.78 1.11 13.85
N ALA A 152 -5.88 1.58 14.72
CA ALA A 152 -4.74 0.79 15.20
C ALA A 152 -5.18 -0.52 15.87
N ASP A 153 -6.30 -0.51 16.59
CA ASP A 153 -6.85 -1.72 17.21
C ASP A 153 -7.31 -2.74 16.17
N ARG A 154 -7.93 -2.29 15.06
CA ARG A 154 -8.28 -3.15 13.92
C ARG A 154 -7.04 -3.72 13.25
N ALA A 155 -6.05 -2.88 12.94
CA ALA A 155 -4.81 -3.32 12.33
C ALA A 155 -4.12 -4.39 13.18
N LYS A 156 -4.05 -4.19 14.50
CA LYS A 156 -3.49 -5.16 15.45
C LYS A 156 -4.30 -6.44 15.54
N ALA A 157 -5.63 -6.34 15.52
CA ALA A 157 -6.51 -7.51 15.62
C ALA A 157 -6.45 -8.37 14.35
N ALA A 158 -6.41 -7.74 13.17
CA ALA A 158 -6.33 -8.41 11.88
C ALA A 158 -4.93 -8.97 11.59
N ASN A 159 -3.87 -8.35 12.13
CA ASN A 159 -2.48 -8.70 11.84
C ASN A 159 -1.67 -9.01 13.12
N PRO A 160 -2.13 -9.93 13.98
CA PRO A 160 -1.56 -10.13 15.32
C PRO A 160 -0.10 -10.61 15.29
N GLU A 161 0.32 -11.26 14.21
CA GLU A 161 1.67 -11.80 14.06
C GLU A 161 2.66 -10.81 13.46
N THR A 162 2.18 -9.84 12.66
CA THR A 162 3.04 -8.92 11.92
C THR A 162 3.02 -7.50 12.46
N PHE A 163 1.87 -7.03 12.97
CA PHE A 163 1.73 -5.66 13.47
C PHE A 163 2.67 -5.39 14.63
N GLN A 164 3.46 -4.33 14.54
CA GLN A 164 4.36 -3.88 15.59
C GLN A 164 3.76 -2.70 16.35
N GLU A 165 3.56 -1.59 15.66
CA GLU A 165 2.95 -0.39 16.23
C GLU A 165 2.42 0.54 15.12
N ARG A 166 1.65 1.55 15.53
CA ARG A 166 1.20 2.65 14.68
C ARG A 166 1.62 3.98 15.30
N TYR A 167 2.20 4.84 14.49
CA TYR A 167 2.29 6.26 14.77
C TYR A 167 0.99 6.92 14.39
N THR A 168 0.37 7.63 15.33
CA THR A 168 -0.88 8.36 15.11
C THR A 168 -0.67 9.82 15.47
N ALA A 169 -0.88 10.69 14.51
CA ALA A 169 -0.97 12.14 14.68
C ALA A 169 -2.14 12.65 13.86
N VAL A 170 -2.53 13.91 14.06
CA VAL A 170 -3.55 14.52 13.20
C VAL A 170 -3.08 14.46 11.74
N ASN A 171 -3.87 13.78 10.91
CA ASN A 171 -3.60 13.57 9.49
C ASN A 171 -2.32 12.75 9.19
N ASN A 172 -1.89 11.88 10.10
CA ASN A 172 -0.72 11.05 9.87
C ASN A 172 -0.81 9.72 10.62
N ASP A 173 -1.36 8.72 9.96
CA ASP A 173 -1.42 7.35 10.45
C ASP A 173 -0.41 6.50 9.67
N SER A 174 0.65 6.08 10.35
CA SER A 174 1.70 5.26 9.78
C SER A 174 1.86 3.97 10.57
N GLU A 175 2.09 2.85 9.90
CA GLU A 175 2.17 1.52 10.51
C GLU A 175 3.53 0.86 10.28
N ALA A 176 3.93 0.05 11.26
CA ALA A 176 5.08 -0.84 11.14
C ALA A 176 4.63 -2.29 11.27
N HIS A 177 5.05 -3.13 10.33
CA HIS A 177 4.80 -4.56 10.32
C HIS A 177 6.10 -5.33 10.08
N ILE A 178 6.25 -6.48 10.74
CA ILE A 178 7.33 -7.42 10.45
C ILE A 178 6.70 -8.72 9.99
N PHE A 179 6.90 -9.08 8.73
CA PHE A 179 6.45 -10.34 8.16
C PHE A 179 7.62 -11.24 7.78
N GLU A 180 7.37 -12.53 7.68
CA GLU A 180 8.38 -13.50 7.27
C GLU A 180 8.01 -14.10 5.91
N ALA A 181 8.99 -14.20 5.03
CA ALA A 181 8.86 -14.86 3.75
C ALA A 181 10.16 -15.63 3.45
N GLU A 182 10.03 -16.90 3.09
CA GLU A 182 11.16 -17.77 2.72
C GLU A 182 12.27 -17.81 3.79
N GLY A 183 11.89 -17.75 5.07
CA GLY A 183 12.82 -17.79 6.20
C GLY A 183 13.56 -16.48 6.47
N GLN A 184 13.21 -15.41 5.79
CA GLN A 184 13.73 -14.05 5.99
C GLN A 184 12.62 -13.14 6.53
N LYS A 185 12.91 -12.37 7.59
CA LYS A 185 12.02 -11.32 8.08
C LYS A 185 12.26 -10.01 7.33
N TYR A 186 11.18 -9.31 7.07
CA TYR A 186 11.14 -8.01 6.42
C TYR A 186 10.37 -7.02 7.28
N LEU A 187 10.86 -5.80 7.37
CA LEU A 187 10.12 -4.69 7.97
C LEU A 187 9.38 -3.92 6.85
N ASN A 188 8.07 -3.81 6.96
CA ASN A 188 7.27 -2.90 6.15
C ASN A 188 6.92 -1.66 6.98
N LEU A 189 7.29 -0.48 6.49
CA LEU A 189 6.91 0.82 7.02
C LEU A 189 5.90 1.44 6.09
N ALA A 190 4.63 1.44 6.48
CA ALA A 190 3.53 2.07 5.77
C ALA A 190 3.37 3.50 6.27
N LEU A 191 3.92 4.46 5.54
CA LEU A 191 3.90 5.88 5.89
C LEU A 191 2.65 6.55 5.31
N GLY A 192 1.83 7.14 6.16
CA GLY A 192 0.64 7.88 5.76
C GLY A 192 0.98 9.05 4.82
N TRP A 193 -0.05 9.56 4.16
CA TRP A 193 0.13 10.67 3.22
C TRP A 193 0.89 11.83 3.82
N ARG A 194 1.98 12.22 3.15
CA ARG A 194 2.88 13.31 3.55
C ARG A 194 3.31 13.22 5.01
N ALA A 195 3.80 12.03 5.40
CA ALA A 195 4.35 11.78 6.73
C ALA A 195 5.25 12.93 7.19
N ASP A 196 4.92 13.53 8.33
CA ASP A 196 5.64 14.68 8.87
C ASP A 196 7.00 14.27 9.48
N GLU A 197 7.80 15.28 9.90
CA GLU A 197 9.11 15.05 10.49
C GLU A 197 9.07 14.07 11.67
N LYS A 198 8.02 14.14 12.50
CA LYS A 198 7.88 13.25 13.66
C LYS A 198 7.53 11.82 13.28
N ALA A 199 6.71 11.65 12.24
CA ALA A 199 6.44 10.32 11.69
C ALA A 199 7.70 9.71 11.08
N ILE A 200 8.54 10.53 10.43
CA ILE A 200 9.83 10.08 9.90
C ILE A 200 10.81 9.76 11.04
N GLU A 201 10.85 10.56 12.11
CA GLU A 201 11.64 10.24 13.31
C GLU A 201 11.17 8.93 13.96
N TRP A 202 9.85 8.70 14.04
CA TRP A 202 9.30 7.44 14.51
C TRP A 202 9.72 6.28 13.60
N ALA A 203 9.55 6.42 12.27
CA ALA A 203 9.96 5.39 11.32
C ALA A 203 11.46 5.06 11.43
N GLN A 204 12.32 6.09 11.63
CA GLN A 204 13.74 5.88 11.88
C GLN A 204 13.97 5.10 13.17
N SER A 205 13.23 5.40 14.23
CA SER A 205 13.36 4.68 15.50
C SER A 205 13.00 3.19 15.37
N ILE A 206 12.06 2.85 14.49
CA ILE A 206 11.71 1.45 14.17
C ILE A 206 12.86 0.77 13.42
N ILE A 207 13.44 1.43 12.41
CA ILE A 207 14.62 0.90 11.70
C ILE A 207 15.78 0.64 12.66
N ASP A 208 16.04 1.59 13.55
CA ASP A 208 17.14 1.51 14.54
C ASP A 208 16.95 0.35 15.54
N GLN A 209 15.70 -0.02 15.85
CA GLN A 209 15.38 -1.18 16.68
C GLN A 209 15.57 -2.51 15.94
N HIS A 210 15.60 -2.50 14.61
CA HIS A 210 15.70 -3.67 13.75
C HIS A 210 16.85 -3.54 12.73
N PRO A 211 18.11 -3.41 13.18
CA PRO A 211 19.24 -3.06 12.31
C PRO A 211 19.57 -4.09 11.23
N ASP A 212 19.09 -5.32 11.39
CA ASP A 212 19.39 -6.43 10.47
C ASP A 212 18.25 -6.75 9.49
N LEU A 213 17.10 -6.05 9.59
CA LEU A 213 15.97 -6.33 8.71
C LEU A 213 16.04 -5.52 7.42
N PRO A 214 15.85 -6.14 6.25
CA PRO A 214 15.57 -5.40 5.02
C PRO A 214 14.21 -4.70 5.14
N VAL A 215 14.15 -3.46 4.66
CA VAL A 215 13.01 -2.55 4.84
C VAL A 215 12.33 -2.27 3.51
N ILE A 216 11.01 -2.38 3.53
CA ILE A 216 10.10 -1.93 2.49
C ILE A 216 9.39 -0.69 3.02
N VAL A 217 9.44 0.40 2.29
CA VAL A 217 8.67 1.61 2.60
C VAL A 217 7.50 1.70 1.63
N THR A 218 6.30 1.87 2.17
CA THR A 218 5.12 2.18 1.38
C THR A 218 4.57 3.53 1.81
N THR A 219 4.13 4.33 0.86
CA THR A 219 3.55 5.65 1.11
C THR A 219 2.60 5.99 -0.04
N HIS A 220 1.68 6.94 0.17
CA HIS A 220 0.78 7.30 -0.92
C HIS A 220 1.49 8.17 -1.97
N GLU A 221 2.29 9.14 -1.54
CA GLU A 221 2.82 10.15 -2.44
C GLU A 221 4.34 10.33 -2.24
N ALA A 222 5.15 9.71 -3.08
CA ALA A 222 6.61 9.93 -3.11
C ALA A 222 7.10 10.29 -4.51
N LEU A 223 6.55 9.63 -5.52
CA LEU A 223 6.88 9.83 -6.93
C LEU A 223 5.61 10.15 -7.70
N ASN A 224 5.78 10.82 -8.82
CA ASN A 224 4.72 11.09 -9.76
C ASN A 224 5.19 10.78 -11.18
N ILE A 225 4.26 10.68 -12.13
CA ILE A 225 4.55 10.39 -13.53
C ILE A 225 3.89 11.45 -14.41
N ASP A 226 4.61 11.98 -15.38
CA ASP A 226 4.04 12.92 -16.34
C ASP A 226 3.31 12.21 -17.49
N GLY A 227 2.65 12.99 -18.34
CA GLY A 227 1.94 12.47 -19.51
C GLY A 227 2.83 11.82 -20.57
N GLU A 228 4.15 11.95 -20.47
CA GLU A 228 5.16 11.36 -21.34
C GLU A 228 5.77 10.08 -20.72
N GLY A 229 5.39 9.76 -19.48
CA GLY A 229 5.86 8.59 -18.76
C GLY A 229 7.17 8.81 -17.99
N SER A 230 7.61 10.07 -17.82
CA SER A 230 8.79 10.37 -17.00
C SER A 230 8.41 10.37 -15.53
N VAL A 231 9.24 9.74 -14.71
CA VAL A 231 9.07 9.67 -13.25
C VAL A 231 9.83 10.82 -12.60
N PHE A 232 9.20 11.49 -11.66
CA PHE A 232 9.79 12.58 -10.89
C PHE A 232 9.30 12.53 -9.43
N TYR A 233 9.99 13.25 -8.55
CA TYR A 233 9.52 13.37 -7.16
C TYR A 233 8.19 14.13 -7.11
N SER A 234 7.26 13.62 -6.30
CA SER A 234 6.03 14.33 -6.01
C SER A 234 6.37 15.56 -5.17
N ASP A 235 6.51 16.70 -5.85
CA ASP A 235 6.91 18.00 -5.31
C ASP A 235 8.15 17.95 -4.37
N ASP A 236 8.25 18.92 -3.43
CA ASP A 236 9.33 18.97 -2.45
C ASP A 236 9.24 17.83 -1.43
N TYR A 237 8.05 17.33 -1.11
CA TYR A 237 7.85 16.25 -0.14
C TYR A 237 8.56 14.95 -0.58
N GLY A 238 8.30 14.48 -1.79
CA GLY A 238 8.93 13.24 -2.27
C GLY A 238 10.45 13.35 -2.32
N LYS A 239 10.97 14.53 -2.69
CA LYS A 239 12.40 14.81 -2.68
C LYS A 239 12.97 14.83 -1.26
N ASP A 240 12.29 15.47 -0.33
CA ASP A 240 12.73 15.55 1.07
C ASP A 240 12.69 14.18 1.74
N LEU A 241 11.65 13.39 1.50
CA LEU A 241 11.56 12.00 1.96
C LEU A 241 12.75 11.18 1.47
N TRP A 242 13.11 11.31 0.19
CA TRP A 242 14.29 10.66 -0.36
C TRP A 242 15.58 11.14 0.32
N ASP A 243 15.77 12.47 0.41
CA ASP A 243 17.00 13.08 0.86
C ASP A 243 17.26 12.92 2.36
N THR A 244 16.20 12.91 3.17
CA THR A 244 16.30 12.90 4.62
C THR A 244 16.14 11.53 5.25
N PHE A 245 15.44 10.60 4.58
CA PHE A 245 15.11 9.30 5.14
C PHE A 245 15.54 8.14 4.24
N ILE A 246 15.00 8.02 3.01
CA ILE A 246 15.18 6.80 2.21
C ILE A 246 16.65 6.53 1.91
N LYS A 247 17.36 7.48 1.30
CA LYS A 247 18.77 7.29 0.90
C LYS A 247 19.77 7.19 2.06
N ARG A 248 19.32 7.47 3.29
CA ARG A 248 20.18 7.38 4.49
C ARG A 248 20.11 6.04 5.17
N ASN A 249 19.18 5.19 4.79
CA ASN A 249 18.95 3.89 5.36
C ASN A 249 19.23 2.80 4.32
N ASP A 250 20.43 2.23 4.35
CA ASP A 250 20.86 1.18 3.41
C ASP A 250 19.98 -0.08 3.48
N GLN A 251 19.20 -0.24 4.57
CA GLN A 251 18.24 -1.33 4.75
C GLN A 251 17.01 -1.18 3.84
N ILE A 252 16.68 0.05 3.40
CA ILE A 252 15.54 0.29 2.52
C ILE A 252 15.91 -0.13 1.10
N PHE A 253 15.36 -1.25 0.66
CA PHE A 253 15.64 -1.80 -0.66
C PHE A 253 14.48 -1.64 -1.67
N LEU A 254 13.29 -1.31 -1.16
CA LEU A 254 12.08 -1.13 -1.98
C LEU A 254 11.24 0.01 -1.41
N VAL A 255 10.78 0.89 -2.30
CA VAL A 255 9.79 1.94 -2.00
C VAL A 255 8.66 1.83 -3.00
N MET A 256 7.42 1.84 -2.50
CA MET A 256 6.21 1.79 -3.33
C MET A 256 5.31 2.99 -2.98
N GLY A 257 4.70 3.58 -4.02
CA GLY A 257 3.76 4.70 -3.91
C GLY A 257 2.47 4.45 -4.68
N GLY A 258 1.37 5.07 -4.21
CA GLY A 258 0.08 5.10 -4.87
C GLY A 258 -0.02 6.18 -5.94
#